data_0eed136a4e1482f3259124a9d665a175
#
_entry.id   0eed136a4e1482f3259124a9d665a175
#
_cell.length_a   1.000
_cell.length_b   1.000
_cell.length_c   1.000
_cell.angle_alpha   90.00
_cell.angle_beta   90.00
_cell.angle_gamma   90.00
#
_symmetry.space_group_name_H-M   'P 1'
#
loop_
_entity.id
_entity.type
_entity.pdbx_description
1 polymer ?
#
loop_
_entity_poly.entity_id
_entity_poly.type
_entity_poly.pdbx_seq_one_letter_code
_entity_poly.pdbx_strand_id
1 'polypeptide(L)'
;MNILQNLKESDPVISNFINSEKNRQETHLELIASENFASIAVMQAQGSVLTNKYAEGLPQKRYYGGCEFVDEIEELAIQRAKKLFNANWANVQPHSGAQANAAVFLSLLKPGDTIMGMDLSHGGHLTHGSPVNMSGKWFNAVHYGVNKETSELNFDEIREIALETKPKLIICGYSAYPRTIDFESFRNIADEVGAFLMADIAHIAGLVASKLHPNPIPYCDVVTTTPHKTLRGPRGGLILCKDAEFGKKFDKSVFPGTQGGPLEHIIAAKAVAFGEALQPDFVNYSQQVIKNAKVLASTLINRGIDIVSGGTDNHIVLLDLRSINMTGKIADLLVSEVNITANKNTVPFDPESPFVTSGLRVGTAALTTRGFNENAFAEVGEIIADRLLNPNDSLIESQCKERVLALCNRFPLYEGKLEASIK
;
A
#
# COMPACT_ATOMS: atom_id res chain seq x y z
N MET A 1 13.15 -12.63 -26.95
CA MET A 1 13.13 -11.20 -27.36
C MET A 1 13.78 -10.40 -26.25
N ASN A 2 14.91 -9.76 -26.53
CA ASN A 2 15.63 -8.94 -25.54
C ASN A 2 15.00 -7.54 -25.52
N ILE A 3 13.97 -7.37 -24.69
CA ILE A 3 13.15 -6.14 -24.63
C ILE A 3 14.02 -4.94 -24.24
N LEU A 4 14.99 -5.13 -23.33
CA LEU A 4 15.88 -4.04 -22.89
C LEU A 4 16.88 -3.62 -23.96
N GLN A 5 17.34 -4.54 -24.80
CA GLN A 5 18.24 -4.19 -25.91
C GLN A 5 17.51 -3.40 -27.00
N ASN A 6 16.30 -3.83 -27.36
CA ASN A 6 15.48 -3.09 -28.33
C ASN A 6 15.16 -1.67 -27.83
N LEU A 7 14.88 -1.51 -26.52
CA LEU A 7 14.65 -0.19 -25.93
C LEU A 7 15.89 0.70 -26.03
N LYS A 8 17.09 0.16 -25.75
CA LYS A 8 18.35 0.90 -25.83
C LYS A 8 18.65 1.39 -27.26
N GLU A 9 18.29 0.59 -28.25
CA GLU A 9 18.46 0.93 -29.67
C GLU A 9 17.40 1.94 -30.12
N SER A 10 16.17 1.82 -29.66
CA SER A 10 15.04 2.65 -30.06
C SER A 10 14.99 3.99 -29.34
N ASP A 11 15.25 4.00 -28.04
CA ASP A 11 15.22 5.19 -27.17
C ASP A 11 16.31 5.09 -26.08
N PRO A 12 17.54 5.50 -26.39
CA PRO A 12 18.64 5.46 -25.43
C PRO A 12 18.45 6.39 -24.24
N VAL A 13 17.63 7.44 -24.34
CA VAL A 13 17.38 8.39 -23.26
C VAL A 13 16.52 7.71 -22.19
N ILE A 14 15.41 7.10 -22.57
CA ILE A 14 14.56 6.34 -21.64
C ILE A 14 15.32 5.15 -21.05
N SER A 15 16.10 4.43 -21.87
CA SER A 15 16.95 3.33 -21.40
C SER A 15 17.93 3.78 -20.31
N ASN A 16 18.54 4.96 -20.46
CA ASN A 16 19.44 5.53 -19.45
C ASN A 16 18.71 5.92 -18.15
N PHE A 17 17.53 6.50 -18.23
CA PHE A 17 16.74 6.82 -17.02
C PHE A 17 16.31 5.57 -16.27
N ILE A 18 15.91 4.50 -16.96
CA ILE A 18 15.58 3.22 -16.33
C ILE A 18 16.81 2.62 -15.64
N ASN A 19 18.00 2.69 -16.27
CA ASN A 19 19.24 2.24 -15.65
C ASN A 19 19.61 3.10 -14.42
N SER A 20 19.40 4.41 -14.48
CA SER A 20 19.63 5.30 -13.33
C SER A 20 18.71 4.97 -12.18
N GLU A 21 17.43 4.70 -12.43
CA GLU A 21 16.47 4.28 -11.39
C GLU A 21 16.82 2.89 -10.83
N LYS A 22 17.25 1.94 -11.69
CA LYS A 22 17.77 0.65 -11.22
C LYS A 22 18.95 0.85 -10.25
N ASN A 23 19.91 1.71 -10.61
CA ASN A 23 21.05 2.01 -9.75
C ASN A 23 20.64 2.68 -8.44
N ARG A 24 19.66 3.59 -8.49
CA ARG A 24 19.09 4.18 -7.26
C ARG A 24 18.52 3.09 -6.35
N GLN A 25 17.69 2.20 -6.87
CA GLN A 25 17.11 1.10 -6.10
C GLN A 25 18.18 0.16 -5.51
N GLU A 26 19.26 -0.10 -6.21
CA GLU A 26 20.39 -0.91 -5.71
C GLU A 26 21.15 -0.24 -4.58
N THR A 27 21.31 1.09 -4.61
CA THR A 27 22.19 1.85 -3.72
C THR A 27 21.46 2.60 -2.61
N HIS A 28 20.13 2.49 -2.53
CA HIS A 28 19.31 3.16 -1.53
C HIS A 28 18.54 2.14 -0.68
N LEU A 29 18.24 2.50 0.56
CA LEU A 29 17.32 1.79 1.42
C LEU A 29 15.91 2.33 1.19
N GLU A 30 15.06 1.54 0.53
CA GLU A 30 13.68 1.89 0.26
C GLU A 30 12.80 1.62 1.48
N LEU A 31 12.38 2.67 2.15
CA LEU A 31 11.55 2.61 3.35
C LEU A 31 10.17 3.29 3.17
N ILE A 32 9.79 3.67 1.95
CA ILE A 32 8.43 4.15 1.71
C ILE A 32 7.45 3.00 1.97
N ALA A 33 6.56 3.17 2.96
CA ALA A 33 5.66 2.10 3.42
C ALA A 33 4.69 1.58 2.35
N SER A 34 4.44 2.36 1.29
CA SER A 34 3.60 1.99 0.16
C SER A 34 4.36 1.39 -1.02
N GLU A 35 5.66 1.17 -0.91
CA GLU A 35 6.49 0.57 -1.96
C GLU A 35 6.93 -0.86 -1.63
N ASN A 36 7.24 -1.59 -2.69
CA ASN A 36 7.81 -2.93 -2.64
C ASN A 36 8.50 -3.26 -3.96
N PHE A 37 9.33 -4.31 -3.96
CA PHE A 37 9.97 -4.81 -5.16
C PHE A 37 9.18 -5.99 -5.72
N ALA A 38 8.59 -5.83 -6.90
CA ALA A 38 7.92 -6.92 -7.61
C ALA A 38 8.94 -7.95 -8.11
N SER A 39 8.50 -9.21 -8.22
CA SER A 39 9.33 -10.27 -8.79
C SER A 39 9.62 -10.03 -10.28
N ILE A 40 10.68 -10.67 -10.79
CA ILE A 40 11.00 -10.63 -12.22
C ILE A 40 9.84 -11.16 -13.05
N ALA A 41 9.16 -12.22 -12.59
CA ALA A 41 8.02 -12.81 -13.28
C ALA A 41 6.84 -11.83 -13.39
N VAL A 42 6.58 -11.05 -12.35
CA VAL A 42 5.58 -9.97 -12.37
C VAL A 42 5.97 -8.89 -13.39
N MET A 43 7.23 -8.45 -13.41
CA MET A 43 7.72 -7.46 -14.38
C MET A 43 7.68 -7.98 -15.83
N GLN A 44 8.02 -9.25 -16.06
CA GLN A 44 7.93 -9.88 -17.38
C GLN A 44 6.47 -9.96 -17.87
N ALA A 45 5.51 -10.30 -17.02
CA ALA A 45 4.11 -10.30 -17.38
C ALA A 45 3.63 -8.89 -17.79
N GLN A 46 4.06 -7.85 -17.09
CA GLN A 46 3.75 -6.46 -17.46
C GLN A 46 4.34 -6.04 -18.82
N GLY A 47 5.54 -6.49 -19.13
CA GLY A 47 6.22 -6.19 -20.42
C GLY A 47 5.84 -7.15 -21.57
N SER A 48 4.75 -7.90 -21.44
CA SER A 48 4.34 -8.90 -22.43
C SER A 48 3.51 -8.31 -23.59
N VAL A 49 3.26 -9.16 -24.61
CA VAL A 49 2.41 -8.80 -25.77
C VAL A 49 0.96 -8.49 -25.41
N LEU A 50 0.54 -8.79 -24.18
CA LEU A 50 -0.81 -8.48 -23.68
C LEU A 50 -1.09 -6.99 -23.63
N THR A 51 -0.06 -6.14 -23.64
CA THR A 51 -0.20 -4.68 -23.79
C THR A 51 -0.94 -4.27 -25.07
N ASN A 52 -0.95 -5.11 -26.11
CA ASN A 52 -1.59 -4.82 -27.38
C ASN A 52 -3.09 -5.14 -27.39
N LYS A 53 -3.60 -5.88 -26.38
CA LYS A 53 -4.96 -6.40 -26.40
C LYS A 53 -5.98 -5.44 -25.81
N TYR A 54 -7.05 -5.19 -26.56
CA TYR A 54 -8.23 -4.44 -26.13
C TYR A 54 -9.37 -5.41 -25.78
N ALA A 55 -9.86 -5.40 -24.53
CA ALA A 55 -10.77 -6.43 -24.01
C ALA A 55 -11.88 -5.84 -23.11
N GLU A 56 -12.63 -4.83 -23.60
CA GLU A 56 -13.77 -4.27 -22.86
C GLU A 56 -14.81 -5.36 -22.54
N GLY A 57 -15.40 -5.28 -21.37
CA GLY A 57 -16.31 -6.25 -20.81
C GLY A 57 -15.65 -7.11 -19.73
N LEU A 58 -16.28 -8.24 -19.45
CA LEU A 58 -15.81 -9.23 -18.47
C LEU A 58 -15.42 -10.54 -19.18
N PRO A 59 -14.71 -11.46 -18.54
CA PRO A 59 -14.45 -12.78 -19.13
C PRO A 59 -15.70 -13.42 -19.70
N GLN A 60 -15.61 -13.95 -20.92
CA GLN A 60 -16.69 -14.56 -21.71
C GLN A 60 -17.85 -13.60 -22.09
N LYS A 61 -17.74 -12.32 -21.75
CA LYS A 61 -18.73 -11.26 -22.06
C LYS A 61 -18.04 -10.01 -22.60
N ARG A 62 -17.13 -10.21 -23.55
CA ARG A 62 -16.36 -9.12 -24.17
C ARG A 62 -17.13 -8.46 -25.31
N TYR A 63 -16.80 -7.21 -25.56
CA TYR A 63 -17.31 -6.47 -26.72
C TYR A 63 -16.45 -6.67 -27.97
N TYR A 64 -15.30 -7.34 -27.86
CA TYR A 64 -14.33 -7.56 -28.94
C TYR A 64 -14.00 -9.04 -29.08
N GLY A 65 -13.62 -9.47 -30.31
CA GLY A 65 -13.11 -10.79 -30.57
C GLY A 65 -11.65 -11.00 -30.14
N GLY A 66 -11.16 -12.23 -30.21
CA GLY A 66 -9.77 -12.59 -29.89
C GLY A 66 -9.43 -12.48 -28.41
N CYS A 67 -10.39 -12.72 -27.53
CA CYS A 67 -10.23 -12.58 -26.08
C CYS A 67 -10.08 -13.93 -25.36
N GLU A 68 -10.01 -15.04 -26.06
CA GLU A 68 -9.96 -16.39 -25.48
C GLU A 68 -8.86 -16.56 -24.44
N PHE A 69 -7.65 -16.04 -24.69
CA PHE A 69 -6.53 -16.17 -23.74
C PHE A 69 -6.57 -15.12 -22.61
N VAL A 70 -7.01 -13.91 -22.90
CA VAL A 70 -7.15 -12.89 -21.82
C VAL A 70 -8.30 -13.22 -20.89
N ASP A 71 -9.35 -13.90 -21.35
CA ASP A 71 -10.42 -14.43 -20.52
C ASP A 71 -9.87 -15.44 -19.50
N GLU A 72 -9.05 -16.39 -19.94
CA GLU A 72 -8.39 -17.37 -19.07
C GLU A 72 -7.44 -16.69 -18.04
N ILE A 73 -6.71 -15.67 -18.47
CA ILE A 73 -5.80 -14.92 -17.61
C ILE A 73 -6.58 -14.14 -16.54
N GLU A 74 -7.62 -13.43 -16.92
CA GLU A 74 -8.43 -12.65 -16.00
C GLU A 74 -9.19 -13.57 -15.02
N GLU A 75 -9.78 -14.68 -15.52
CA GLU A 75 -10.44 -15.66 -14.66
C GLU A 75 -9.46 -16.27 -13.65
N LEU A 76 -8.23 -16.59 -14.06
CA LEU A 76 -7.20 -17.08 -13.15
C LEU A 76 -6.84 -16.04 -12.08
N ALA A 77 -6.73 -14.77 -12.45
CA ALA A 77 -6.48 -13.68 -11.50
C ALA A 77 -7.63 -13.55 -10.49
N ILE A 78 -8.88 -13.62 -10.95
CA ILE A 78 -10.09 -13.59 -10.12
C ILE A 78 -10.08 -14.78 -9.13
N GLN A 79 -9.85 -16.01 -9.60
CA GLN A 79 -9.84 -17.20 -8.75
C GLN A 79 -8.73 -17.15 -7.70
N ARG A 80 -7.54 -16.70 -8.08
CA ARG A 80 -6.43 -16.53 -7.14
C ARG A 80 -6.72 -15.44 -6.10
N ALA A 81 -7.29 -14.30 -6.49
CA ALA A 81 -7.71 -13.24 -5.57
C ALA A 81 -8.77 -13.74 -4.57
N LYS A 82 -9.81 -14.43 -5.05
CA LYS A 82 -10.84 -15.05 -4.20
C LYS A 82 -10.24 -16.01 -3.19
N LYS A 83 -9.34 -16.90 -3.64
CA LYS A 83 -8.67 -17.87 -2.75
C LYS A 83 -7.80 -17.18 -1.71
N LEU A 84 -7.05 -16.14 -2.11
CA LEU A 84 -6.10 -15.44 -1.28
C LEU A 84 -6.77 -14.71 -0.11
N PHE A 85 -7.92 -14.08 -0.36
CA PHE A 85 -8.67 -13.29 0.62
C PHE A 85 -9.89 -14.01 1.21
N ASN A 86 -10.15 -15.25 0.78
CA ASN A 86 -11.36 -15.99 1.16
C ASN A 86 -12.65 -15.20 0.81
N ALA A 87 -12.69 -14.66 -0.41
CA ALA A 87 -13.82 -13.91 -0.96
C ALA A 87 -14.61 -14.80 -1.95
N ASN A 88 -15.92 -14.54 -2.09
CA ASN A 88 -16.75 -15.26 -3.05
C ASN A 88 -16.82 -14.55 -4.42
N TRP A 89 -16.47 -13.28 -4.45
CA TRP A 89 -16.43 -12.47 -5.67
C TRP A 89 -15.22 -11.53 -5.66
N ALA A 90 -14.64 -11.28 -6.84
CA ALA A 90 -13.54 -10.35 -7.04
C ALA A 90 -13.63 -9.71 -8.43
N ASN A 91 -13.25 -8.42 -8.50
CA ASN A 91 -12.97 -7.74 -9.77
C ASN A 91 -11.51 -7.26 -9.75
N VAL A 92 -10.75 -7.68 -10.76
CA VAL A 92 -9.32 -7.44 -10.89
C VAL A 92 -8.98 -6.33 -11.89
N GLN A 93 -9.99 -5.71 -12.52
CA GLN A 93 -9.81 -4.70 -13.55
C GLN A 93 -9.44 -3.30 -13.04
N PRO A 94 -9.72 -2.85 -11.80
CA PRO A 94 -9.37 -1.49 -11.39
C PRO A 94 -7.89 -1.17 -11.65
N HIS A 95 -7.63 -0.03 -12.31
CA HIS A 95 -6.27 0.41 -12.68
C HIS A 95 -5.47 0.89 -11.47
N SER A 96 -6.15 1.28 -10.39
CA SER A 96 -5.55 1.73 -9.13
C SER A 96 -6.50 1.49 -7.95
N GLY A 97 -5.99 1.59 -6.72
CA GLY A 97 -6.82 1.59 -5.51
C GLY A 97 -7.83 2.75 -5.49
N ALA A 98 -7.42 3.93 -5.95
CA ALA A 98 -8.31 5.08 -6.04
C ALA A 98 -9.48 4.83 -7.01
N GLN A 99 -9.27 4.14 -8.12
CA GLN A 99 -10.34 3.76 -9.06
C GLN A 99 -11.20 2.63 -8.52
N ALA A 100 -10.64 1.70 -7.75
CA ALA A 100 -11.43 0.69 -7.03
C ALA A 100 -12.39 1.37 -6.04
N ASN A 101 -11.88 2.33 -5.23
CA ASN A 101 -12.71 3.10 -4.31
C ASN A 101 -13.78 3.92 -5.06
N ALA A 102 -13.42 4.58 -6.16
CA ALA A 102 -14.36 5.35 -6.98
C ALA A 102 -15.49 4.47 -7.55
N ALA A 103 -15.17 3.25 -8.01
CA ALA A 103 -16.18 2.30 -8.50
C ALA A 103 -17.14 1.85 -7.39
N VAL A 104 -16.62 1.64 -6.16
CA VAL A 104 -17.45 1.35 -4.98
C VAL A 104 -18.38 2.52 -4.67
N PHE A 105 -17.87 3.74 -4.65
CA PHE A 105 -18.66 4.94 -4.40
C PHE A 105 -19.75 5.14 -5.47
N LEU A 106 -19.40 4.98 -6.74
CA LEU A 106 -20.37 5.08 -7.84
C LEU A 106 -21.51 4.05 -7.70
N SER A 107 -21.19 2.86 -7.17
CA SER A 107 -22.19 1.80 -7.01
C SER A 107 -23.13 2.01 -5.83
N LEU A 108 -22.63 2.53 -4.73
CA LEU A 108 -23.34 2.55 -3.44
C LEU A 108 -23.92 3.93 -3.07
N LEU A 109 -23.39 5.00 -3.65
CA LEU A 109 -23.63 6.37 -3.22
C LEU A 109 -24.17 7.25 -4.34
N LYS A 110 -24.79 8.36 -3.92
CA LYS A 110 -25.14 9.49 -4.78
C LYS A 110 -24.36 10.73 -4.33
N PRO A 111 -24.08 11.68 -5.23
CA PRO A 111 -23.49 12.96 -4.82
C PRO A 111 -24.30 13.60 -3.68
N GLY A 112 -23.58 14.06 -2.64
CA GLY A 112 -24.18 14.62 -1.43
C GLY A 112 -24.47 13.59 -0.30
N ASP A 113 -24.39 12.28 -0.56
CA ASP A 113 -24.48 11.28 0.52
C ASP A 113 -23.33 11.48 1.53
N THR A 114 -23.61 11.19 2.81
CA THR A 114 -22.58 11.29 3.86
C THR A 114 -21.70 10.03 3.87
N ILE A 115 -20.39 10.22 3.85
CA ILE A 115 -19.39 9.17 4.06
C ILE A 115 -18.57 9.47 5.31
N MET A 116 -18.17 8.42 6.03
CA MET A 116 -17.32 8.56 7.21
C MET A 116 -16.03 7.76 7.02
N GLY A 117 -14.87 8.41 7.19
CA GLY A 117 -13.55 7.80 7.09
C GLY A 117 -12.58 8.41 8.09
N MET A 118 -11.39 7.82 8.24
CA MET A 118 -10.36 8.39 9.10
C MET A 118 -9.83 9.70 8.51
N ASP A 119 -9.61 10.69 9.38
CA ASP A 119 -8.97 11.95 9.01
C ASP A 119 -7.58 11.71 8.39
N LEU A 120 -7.27 12.45 7.33
CA LEU A 120 -6.00 12.33 6.62
C LEU A 120 -4.81 12.60 7.55
N SER A 121 -4.94 13.55 8.46
CA SER A 121 -3.90 13.91 9.44
C SER A 121 -3.66 12.82 10.49
N HIS A 122 -4.63 11.94 10.71
CA HIS A 122 -4.54 10.81 11.64
C HIS A 122 -4.18 9.46 10.95
N GLY A 123 -3.88 9.52 9.66
CA GLY A 123 -3.43 8.34 8.90
C GLY A 123 -4.43 7.80 7.88
N GLY A 124 -5.53 8.51 7.60
CA GLY A 124 -6.47 8.18 6.53
C GLY A 124 -5.84 8.25 5.14
N HIS A 125 -6.64 7.97 4.11
CA HIS A 125 -6.22 8.08 2.72
C HIS A 125 -6.97 9.22 2.01
N LEU A 126 -6.36 9.82 0.98
CA LEU A 126 -6.98 10.90 0.19
C LEU A 126 -8.40 10.54 -0.31
N THR A 127 -8.59 9.28 -0.74
CA THR A 127 -9.90 8.81 -1.24
C THR A 127 -10.93 8.53 -0.16
N HIS A 128 -10.63 8.79 1.12
CA HIS A 128 -11.55 8.59 2.24
C HIS A 128 -12.24 9.90 2.68
N GLY A 129 -12.44 10.83 1.76
CA GLY A 129 -13.17 12.08 2.02
C GLY A 129 -12.31 13.34 2.06
N SER A 130 -11.03 13.29 1.67
CA SER A 130 -10.19 14.49 1.63
C SER A 130 -10.79 15.55 0.69
N PRO A 131 -10.84 16.84 1.10
CA PRO A 131 -11.44 17.93 0.31
C PRO A 131 -10.81 18.14 -1.07
N VAL A 132 -9.55 17.73 -1.25
CA VAL A 132 -8.84 17.83 -2.53
C VAL A 132 -9.13 16.65 -3.46
N ASN A 133 -9.72 15.58 -2.94
CA ASN A 133 -10.06 14.37 -3.69
C ASN A 133 -11.52 14.38 -4.15
N MET A 134 -11.83 13.59 -5.17
CA MET A 134 -13.20 13.40 -5.65
C MET A 134 -14.17 13.02 -4.53
N SER A 135 -13.74 12.16 -3.60
CA SER A 135 -14.55 11.71 -2.48
C SER A 135 -15.01 12.85 -1.56
N GLY A 136 -14.14 13.82 -1.26
CA GLY A 136 -14.50 15.00 -0.48
C GLY A 136 -15.20 16.10 -1.27
N LYS A 137 -15.16 16.05 -2.63
CA LYS A 137 -15.86 17.01 -3.48
C LYS A 137 -17.29 16.60 -3.79
N TRP A 138 -17.57 15.30 -3.87
CA TRP A 138 -18.86 14.76 -4.27
C TRP A 138 -19.73 14.35 -3.10
N PHE A 139 -19.13 14.03 -1.97
CA PHE A 139 -19.82 13.53 -0.79
C PHE A 139 -19.67 14.48 0.39
N ASN A 140 -20.61 14.40 1.32
CA ASN A 140 -20.48 15.04 2.63
C ASN A 140 -19.56 14.16 3.49
N ALA A 141 -18.26 14.49 3.53
CA ALA A 141 -17.28 13.72 4.23
C ALA A 141 -17.20 14.13 5.71
N VAL A 142 -17.38 13.18 6.61
CA VAL A 142 -17.13 13.32 8.04
C VAL A 142 -15.97 12.42 8.44
N HIS A 143 -15.23 12.83 9.46
CA HIS A 143 -14.00 12.14 9.80
C HIS A 143 -13.97 11.72 11.27
N TYR A 144 -13.47 10.52 11.52
CA TYR A 144 -13.05 10.08 12.83
C TYR A 144 -11.52 10.11 12.94
N GLY A 145 -11.02 10.14 14.16
CA GLY A 145 -9.60 10.15 14.45
C GLY A 145 -9.16 9.01 15.34
N VAL A 146 -8.02 9.21 15.96
CA VAL A 146 -7.49 8.34 17.02
C VAL A 146 -7.55 9.06 18.36
N ASN A 147 -7.51 8.31 19.45
CA ASN A 147 -7.42 8.85 20.80
C ASN A 147 -6.12 9.67 20.97
N LYS A 148 -6.22 10.79 21.65
CA LYS A 148 -5.11 11.75 21.77
C LYS A 148 -3.94 11.22 22.61
N GLU A 149 -4.23 10.38 23.59
CA GLU A 149 -3.22 9.87 24.53
C GLU A 149 -2.53 8.61 23.98
N THR A 150 -3.31 7.71 23.37
CA THR A 150 -2.81 6.41 22.91
C THR A 150 -2.44 6.40 21.42
N SER A 151 -2.97 7.35 20.63
CA SER A 151 -2.92 7.33 19.16
C SER A 151 -3.52 6.05 18.54
N GLU A 152 -4.46 5.42 19.25
CA GLU A 152 -5.21 4.24 18.79
C GLU A 152 -6.67 4.59 18.53
N LEU A 153 -7.38 3.75 17.77
CA LEU A 153 -8.80 3.92 17.47
C LEU A 153 -9.62 3.88 18.78
N ASN A 154 -10.54 4.84 18.92
CA ASN A 154 -11.54 4.87 19.98
C ASN A 154 -12.92 4.57 19.39
N PHE A 155 -13.40 3.35 19.57
CA PHE A 155 -14.67 2.90 19.00
C PHE A 155 -15.88 3.59 19.59
N ASP A 156 -15.82 4.09 20.83
CA ASP A 156 -16.91 4.88 21.41
C ASP A 156 -17.07 6.23 20.69
N GLU A 157 -15.97 6.94 20.45
CA GLU A 157 -15.98 8.19 19.67
C GLU A 157 -16.43 7.96 18.22
N ILE A 158 -15.94 6.88 17.59
CA ILE A 158 -16.34 6.51 16.21
C ILE A 158 -17.85 6.25 16.15
N ARG A 159 -18.39 5.55 17.15
CA ARG A 159 -19.82 5.26 17.27
C ARG A 159 -20.65 6.54 17.47
N GLU A 160 -20.20 7.46 18.34
CA GLU A 160 -20.88 8.75 18.56
C GLU A 160 -20.98 9.55 17.27
N ILE A 161 -19.85 9.69 16.53
CA ILE A 161 -19.84 10.37 15.23
C ILE A 161 -20.79 9.70 14.24
N ALA A 162 -20.82 8.37 14.19
CA ALA A 162 -21.69 7.63 13.29
C ALA A 162 -23.18 7.84 13.62
N LEU A 163 -23.55 7.83 14.90
CA LEU A 163 -24.92 8.08 15.37
C LEU A 163 -25.40 9.50 15.05
N GLU A 164 -24.53 10.49 15.23
CA GLU A 164 -24.82 11.89 14.94
C GLU A 164 -24.98 12.14 13.44
N THR A 165 -24.06 11.64 12.62
CA THR A 165 -23.95 12.00 11.20
C THR A 165 -24.68 11.03 10.27
N LYS A 166 -25.01 9.83 10.74
CA LYS A 166 -25.71 8.77 9.99
C LYS A 166 -25.16 8.56 8.58
N PRO A 167 -23.87 8.23 8.46
CA PRO A 167 -23.25 8.06 7.18
C PRO A 167 -23.89 6.91 6.40
N LYS A 168 -23.89 7.02 5.08
CA LYS A 168 -24.33 5.92 4.22
C LYS A 168 -23.25 4.89 3.96
N LEU A 169 -21.99 5.30 4.11
CA LEU A 169 -20.82 4.44 3.99
C LEU A 169 -19.80 4.79 5.09
N ILE A 170 -19.36 3.78 5.83
CA ILE A 170 -18.22 3.86 6.73
C ILE A 170 -17.02 3.20 6.04
N ILE A 171 -15.86 3.88 6.07
CA ILE A 171 -14.62 3.42 5.45
C ILE A 171 -13.61 3.16 6.58
N CYS A 172 -13.12 1.93 6.70
CA CYS A 172 -12.01 1.56 7.55
C CYS A 172 -10.81 1.10 6.72
N GLY A 173 -9.59 1.24 7.27
CA GLY A 173 -8.35 1.01 6.55
C GLY A 173 -7.58 2.31 6.33
N TYR A 174 -6.25 2.25 6.34
CA TYR A 174 -5.43 3.43 6.61
C TYR A 174 -4.11 3.40 5.85
N SER A 175 -3.53 4.59 5.69
CA SER A 175 -2.23 4.78 5.04
C SER A 175 -1.07 4.89 6.03
N ALA A 176 -1.34 5.26 7.29
CA ALA A 176 -0.31 5.51 8.30
C ALA A 176 -0.68 5.02 9.71
N TYR A 177 -1.71 4.21 9.87
CA TYR A 177 -2.09 3.63 11.15
C TYR A 177 -1.30 2.32 11.40
N PRO A 178 -0.48 2.24 12.47
CA PRO A 178 0.43 1.12 12.67
C PRO A 178 -0.17 -0.04 13.47
N ARG A 179 -1.41 0.04 13.95
CA ARG A 179 -2.04 -0.98 14.81
C ARG A 179 -3.01 -1.88 14.04
N THR A 180 -3.36 -2.97 14.66
CA THR A 180 -4.37 -3.92 14.15
C THR A 180 -5.74 -3.25 14.07
N ILE A 181 -6.51 -3.57 13.03
CA ILE A 181 -7.86 -3.04 12.79
C ILE A 181 -8.89 -4.06 13.28
N ASP A 182 -9.81 -3.64 14.13
CA ASP A 182 -10.97 -4.44 14.55
C ASP A 182 -12.15 -4.17 13.59
N PHE A 183 -12.29 -5.04 12.60
CA PHE A 183 -13.37 -4.95 11.60
C PHE A 183 -14.74 -5.32 12.18
N GLU A 184 -14.79 -6.11 13.24
CA GLU A 184 -16.04 -6.50 13.89
C GLU A 184 -16.67 -5.31 14.62
N SER A 185 -15.88 -4.52 15.34
CA SER A 185 -16.35 -3.29 15.98
C SER A 185 -16.86 -2.28 14.95
N PHE A 186 -16.20 -2.13 13.78
CA PHE A 186 -16.73 -1.31 12.70
C PHE A 186 -18.05 -1.85 12.13
N ARG A 187 -18.20 -3.17 11.99
CA ARG A 187 -19.46 -3.78 11.53
C ARG A 187 -20.61 -3.47 12.47
N ASN A 188 -20.39 -3.62 13.77
CA ASN A 188 -21.41 -3.32 14.78
C ASN A 188 -21.89 -1.87 14.69
N ILE A 189 -20.97 -0.92 14.55
CA ILE A 189 -21.31 0.51 14.38
C ILE A 189 -22.09 0.74 13.08
N ALA A 190 -21.63 0.14 11.97
CA ALA A 190 -22.28 0.31 10.69
C ALA A 190 -23.70 -0.28 10.67
N ASP A 191 -23.92 -1.42 11.33
CA ASP A 191 -25.24 -2.03 11.49
C ASP A 191 -26.18 -1.13 12.31
N GLU A 192 -25.67 -0.52 13.39
CA GLU A 192 -26.44 0.36 14.26
C GLU A 192 -27.01 1.58 13.53
N VAL A 193 -26.26 2.12 12.56
CA VAL A 193 -26.66 3.31 11.81
C VAL A 193 -27.23 2.98 10.41
N GLY A 194 -27.23 1.71 10.01
CA GLY A 194 -27.69 1.25 8.68
C GLY A 194 -26.76 1.64 7.52
N ALA A 195 -25.46 1.77 7.80
CA ALA A 195 -24.45 2.12 6.81
C ALA A 195 -23.87 0.89 6.12
N PHE A 196 -23.40 1.06 4.87
CA PHE A 196 -22.46 0.12 4.29
C PHE A 196 -21.10 0.22 4.99
N LEU A 197 -20.38 -0.89 5.09
CA LEU A 197 -19.02 -0.93 5.59
C LEU A 197 -18.05 -1.33 4.47
N MET A 198 -17.10 -0.47 4.18
CA MET A 198 -16.01 -0.69 3.24
C MET A 198 -14.68 -0.77 3.97
N ALA A 199 -13.87 -1.81 3.71
CA ALA A 199 -12.47 -1.84 4.15
C ALA A 199 -11.52 -1.57 2.96
N ASP A 200 -10.69 -0.54 3.07
CA ASP A 200 -9.55 -0.32 2.18
C ASP A 200 -8.29 -0.89 2.85
N ILE A 201 -7.91 -2.11 2.45
CA ILE A 201 -6.76 -2.82 3.02
C ILE A 201 -5.48 -2.66 2.21
N ALA A 202 -5.39 -1.64 1.36
CA ALA A 202 -4.26 -1.47 0.44
C ALA A 202 -2.89 -1.61 1.12
N HIS A 203 -2.70 -1.05 2.31
CA HIS A 203 -1.44 -1.15 3.03
C HIS A 203 -1.16 -2.54 3.62
N ILE A 204 -2.18 -3.21 4.12
CA ILE A 204 -2.06 -4.46 4.88
C ILE A 204 -2.45 -5.71 4.08
N ALA A 205 -2.71 -5.59 2.78
CA ALA A 205 -3.21 -6.69 1.95
C ALA A 205 -2.35 -7.96 2.02
N GLY A 206 -1.04 -7.83 2.02
CA GLY A 206 -0.13 -8.96 2.18
C GLY A 206 -0.25 -9.64 3.55
N LEU A 207 -0.47 -8.86 4.60
CA LEU A 207 -0.64 -9.37 5.96
C LEU A 207 -2.00 -10.06 6.14
N VAL A 208 -3.05 -9.54 5.53
CA VAL A 208 -4.38 -10.19 5.48
C VAL A 208 -4.29 -11.49 4.68
N ALA A 209 -3.66 -11.48 3.52
CA ALA A 209 -3.48 -12.65 2.67
C ALA A 209 -2.71 -13.78 3.37
N SER A 210 -1.72 -13.44 4.17
CA SER A 210 -0.91 -14.40 4.97
C SER A 210 -1.52 -14.72 6.33
N LYS A 211 -2.73 -14.23 6.65
CA LYS A 211 -3.46 -14.45 7.92
C LYS A 211 -2.73 -13.90 9.16
N LEU A 212 -1.89 -12.88 8.98
CA LEU A 212 -1.16 -12.19 10.06
C LEU A 212 -1.85 -10.90 10.50
N HIS A 213 -2.95 -10.54 9.85
CA HIS A 213 -3.87 -9.49 10.20
C HIS A 213 -5.30 -10.02 10.04
N PRO A 214 -6.28 -9.59 10.85
CA PRO A 214 -7.68 -9.96 10.69
C PRO A 214 -8.17 -9.75 9.25
N ASN A 215 -9.01 -10.67 8.76
CA ASN A 215 -9.59 -10.59 7.43
C ASN A 215 -10.90 -9.79 7.49
N PRO A 216 -11.05 -8.68 6.71
CA PRO A 216 -12.28 -7.89 6.68
C PRO A 216 -13.46 -8.56 5.96
N ILE A 217 -13.22 -9.54 5.09
CA ILE A 217 -14.26 -10.16 4.23
C ILE A 217 -15.48 -10.66 5.02
N PRO A 218 -15.35 -11.27 6.22
CA PRO A 218 -16.53 -11.68 7.00
C PRO A 218 -17.42 -10.53 7.47
N TYR A 219 -16.85 -9.34 7.67
CA TYR A 219 -17.48 -8.20 8.35
C TYR A 219 -17.91 -7.09 7.39
N CYS A 220 -17.19 -6.90 6.27
CA CYS A 220 -17.40 -5.78 5.36
C CYS A 220 -18.30 -6.14 4.18
N ASP A 221 -19.12 -5.19 3.73
CA ASP A 221 -19.93 -5.34 2.52
C ASP A 221 -19.04 -5.38 1.28
N VAL A 222 -17.96 -4.61 1.29
CA VAL A 222 -16.98 -4.55 0.21
C VAL A 222 -15.57 -4.28 0.76
N VAL A 223 -14.59 -4.89 0.12
CA VAL A 223 -13.17 -4.69 0.43
C VAL A 223 -12.45 -4.22 -0.82
N THR A 224 -11.68 -3.15 -0.72
CA THR A 224 -10.79 -2.69 -1.78
C THR A 224 -9.34 -2.85 -1.38
N THR A 225 -8.47 -3.01 -2.36
CA THR A 225 -7.03 -3.08 -2.11
C THR A 225 -6.20 -2.75 -3.35
N THR A 226 -4.89 -2.65 -3.13
CA THR A 226 -3.87 -2.57 -4.17
C THR A 226 -2.95 -3.79 -4.10
N PRO A 227 -2.43 -4.28 -5.23
CA PRO A 227 -1.53 -5.43 -5.21
C PRO A 227 -0.05 -5.07 -4.96
N HIS A 228 0.35 -3.79 -5.01
CA HIS A 228 1.75 -3.36 -5.15
C HIS A 228 2.45 -2.93 -3.86
N LYS A 229 1.81 -3.05 -2.68
CA LYS A 229 2.40 -2.71 -1.38
C LYS A 229 2.88 -3.98 -0.68
N THR A 230 2.37 -4.31 0.49
CA THR A 230 2.74 -5.56 1.20
C THR A 230 2.46 -6.82 0.39
N LEU A 231 1.54 -6.79 -0.57
CA LEU A 231 1.22 -7.93 -1.45
C LEU A 231 2.25 -8.15 -2.58
N ARG A 232 3.18 -7.22 -2.81
CA ARG A 232 4.36 -7.36 -3.69
C ARG A 232 4.05 -7.60 -5.18
N GLY A 233 2.90 -7.13 -5.65
CA GLY A 233 2.46 -7.29 -7.04
C GLY A 233 2.65 -6.03 -7.90
N PRO A 234 2.02 -5.99 -9.09
CA PRO A 234 2.04 -4.83 -9.97
C PRO A 234 1.18 -3.69 -9.44
N ARG A 235 1.38 -2.48 -9.96
CA ARG A 235 0.48 -1.36 -9.68
C ARG A 235 -0.92 -1.65 -10.22
N GLY A 236 -1.95 -1.39 -9.40
CA GLY A 236 -3.33 -1.68 -9.76
C GLY A 236 -4.26 -1.60 -8.54
N GLY A 237 -5.51 -2.01 -8.74
CA GLY A 237 -6.52 -2.13 -7.69
C GLY A 237 -7.30 -3.44 -7.78
N LEU A 238 -8.05 -3.76 -6.74
CA LEU A 238 -8.95 -4.90 -6.61
C LEU A 238 -10.19 -4.48 -5.85
N ILE A 239 -11.32 -5.15 -6.15
CA ILE A 239 -12.54 -5.09 -5.34
C ILE A 239 -12.92 -6.53 -5.00
N LEU A 240 -13.27 -6.78 -3.74
CA LEU A 240 -13.58 -8.10 -3.21
C LEU A 240 -14.88 -8.04 -2.41
N CYS A 241 -15.69 -9.11 -2.47
CA CYS A 241 -16.91 -9.24 -1.66
C CYS A 241 -17.09 -10.67 -1.13
N LYS A 242 -17.73 -10.75 0.04
CA LYS A 242 -18.25 -12.02 0.57
C LYS A 242 -19.48 -12.47 -0.21
N ASP A 243 -20.40 -11.57 -0.51
CA ASP A 243 -21.61 -11.84 -1.28
C ASP A 243 -21.34 -11.64 -2.78
N ALA A 244 -21.45 -12.73 -3.54
CA ALA A 244 -21.19 -12.69 -4.97
C ALA A 244 -22.26 -11.92 -5.76
N GLU A 245 -23.52 -11.98 -5.35
CA GLU A 245 -24.60 -11.24 -6.03
C GLU A 245 -24.47 -9.73 -5.76
N PHE A 246 -24.11 -9.36 -4.54
CA PHE A 246 -23.81 -7.97 -4.20
C PHE A 246 -22.59 -7.46 -4.98
N GLY A 247 -21.55 -8.28 -5.11
CA GLY A 247 -20.33 -7.96 -5.85
C GLY A 247 -20.56 -7.61 -7.32
N LYS A 248 -21.52 -8.26 -7.99
CA LYS A 248 -21.84 -7.98 -9.40
C LYS A 248 -22.25 -6.53 -9.69
N LYS A 249 -22.68 -5.77 -8.68
CA LYS A 249 -22.99 -4.36 -8.85
C LYS A 249 -21.74 -3.56 -9.19
N PHE A 250 -20.58 -3.94 -8.64
CA PHE A 250 -19.32 -3.25 -8.86
C PHE A 250 -18.74 -3.48 -10.26
N ASP A 251 -19.07 -4.62 -10.91
CA ASP A 251 -18.65 -4.86 -12.29
C ASP A 251 -19.09 -3.72 -13.22
N LYS A 252 -20.37 -3.31 -13.11
CA LYS A 252 -20.92 -2.20 -13.91
C LYS A 252 -20.30 -0.84 -13.55
N SER A 253 -19.90 -0.66 -12.32
CA SER A 253 -19.27 0.58 -11.85
C SER A 253 -17.79 0.64 -12.26
N VAL A 254 -17.12 -0.51 -12.40
CA VAL A 254 -15.78 -0.59 -12.99
C VAL A 254 -15.89 -0.37 -14.51
N PHE A 255 -16.61 -1.23 -15.20
CA PHE A 255 -16.84 -1.12 -16.64
C PHE A 255 -18.35 -1.21 -16.95
N PRO A 256 -18.92 -0.24 -17.66
CA PRO A 256 -18.30 0.94 -18.25
C PRO A 256 -18.30 2.19 -17.32
N GLY A 257 -18.57 2.04 -16.01
CA GLY A 257 -18.84 3.16 -15.12
C GLY A 257 -17.65 4.11 -14.91
N THR A 258 -16.46 3.59 -14.63
CA THR A 258 -15.27 4.39 -14.32
C THR A 258 -14.09 4.10 -15.25
N GLN A 259 -14.12 3.02 -16.02
CA GLN A 259 -13.05 2.58 -16.91
C GLN A 259 -13.60 2.10 -18.26
N GLY A 260 -12.71 2.08 -19.30
CA GLY A 260 -12.90 1.38 -20.56
C GLY A 260 -12.16 0.05 -20.58
N GLY A 261 -11.29 -0.17 -21.60
CA GLY A 261 -10.53 -1.41 -21.75
C GLY A 261 -9.61 -1.68 -20.54
N PRO A 262 -9.65 -2.91 -19.99
CA PRO A 262 -8.77 -3.31 -18.91
C PRO A 262 -7.31 -3.42 -19.36
N LEU A 263 -6.37 -3.31 -18.44
CA LEU A 263 -4.94 -3.46 -18.69
C LEU A 263 -4.56 -4.94 -18.55
N GLU A 264 -4.70 -5.72 -19.63
CA GLU A 264 -4.54 -7.18 -19.59
C GLU A 264 -3.13 -7.62 -19.18
N HIS A 265 -2.09 -6.87 -19.55
CA HIS A 265 -0.71 -7.10 -19.10
C HIS A 265 -0.56 -6.89 -17.59
N ILE A 266 -1.31 -5.97 -16.98
CA ILE A 266 -1.34 -5.78 -15.54
C ILE A 266 -2.17 -6.86 -14.86
N ILE A 267 -3.28 -7.30 -15.45
CA ILE A 267 -4.08 -8.40 -14.92
C ILE A 267 -3.27 -9.70 -14.91
N ALA A 268 -2.51 -9.99 -15.97
CA ALA A 268 -1.57 -11.11 -15.99
C ALA A 268 -0.52 -11.00 -14.87
N ALA A 269 0.05 -9.83 -14.66
CA ALA A 269 0.99 -9.59 -13.59
C ALA A 269 0.34 -9.74 -12.19
N LYS A 270 -0.93 -9.33 -12.01
CA LYS A 270 -1.72 -9.62 -10.79
C LYS A 270 -1.89 -11.13 -10.60
N ALA A 271 -2.22 -11.87 -11.66
CA ALA A 271 -2.35 -13.33 -11.59
C ALA A 271 -1.05 -14.00 -11.13
N VAL A 272 0.12 -13.55 -11.64
CA VAL A 272 1.43 -14.03 -11.19
C VAL A 272 1.65 -13.73 -9.72
N ALA A 273 1.49 -12.47 -9.31
CA ALA A 273 1.70 -12.04 -7.93
C ALA A 273 0.80 -12.77 -6.93
N PHE A 274 -0.47 -13.00 -7.27
CA PHE A 274 -1.39 -13.77 -6.42
C PHE A 274 -0.99 -15.24 -6.34
N GLY A 275 -0.46 -15.80 -7.44
CA GLY A 275 0.12 -17.13 -7.44
C GLY A 275 1.30 -17.27 -6.49
N GLU A 276 2.20 -16.27 -6.48
CA GLU A 276 3.33 -16.19 -5.54
C GLU A 276 2.84 -16.02 -4.09
N ALA A 277 1.84 -15.16 -3.86
CA ALA A 277 1.28 -14.91 -2.54
C ALA A 277 0.53 -16.11 -1.93
N LEU A 278 0.10 -17.07 -2.75
CA LEU A 278 -0.49 -18.33 -2.30
C LEU A 278 0.54 -19.38 -1.86
N GLN A 279 1.86 -19.13 -2.04
CA GLN A 279 2.92 -20.06 -1.64
C GLN A 279 3.31 -19.85 -0.17
N PRO A 280 3.81 -20.90 0.52
CA PRO A 280 4.24 -20.80 1.92
C PRO A 280 5.31 -19.74 2.17
N ASP A 281 6.20 -19.50 1.22
CA ASP A 281 7.27 -18.50 1.33
C ASP A 281 6.75 -17.08 1.50
N PHE A 282 5.54 -16.80 1.00
CA PHE A 282 4.92 -15.51 1.20
C PHE A 282 4.49 -15.28 2.66
N VAL A 283 4.09 -16.33 3.37
CA VAL A 283 3.80 -16.26 4.81
C VAL A 283 5.09 -15.96 5.59
N ASN A 284 6.19 -16.63 5.25
CA ASN A 284 7.51 -16.39 5.86
C ASN A 284 7.96 -14.94 5.66
N TYR A 285 7.83 -14.44 4.41
CA TYR A 285 8.10 -13.03 4.10
C TYR A 285 7.25 -12.08 4.95
N SER A 286 5.94 -12.31 5.03
CA SER A 286 5.03 -11.45 5.78
C SER A 286 5.31 -11.47 7.29
N GLN A 287 5.68 -12.60 7.85
CA GLN A 287 6.14 -12.71 9.24
C GLN A 287 7.43 -11.91 9.47
N GLN A 288 8.37 -11.99 8.53
CA GLN A 288 9.61 -11.25 8.59
C GLN A 288 9.37 -9.74 8.51
N VAL A 289 8.42 -9.28 7.68
CA VAL A 289 8.01 -7.87 7.59
C VAL A 289 7.60 -7.31 8.96
N ILE A 290 6.76 -8.04 9.70
CA ILE A 290 6.31 -7.61 11.04
C ILE A 290 7.44 -7.64 12.05
N LYS A 291 8.29 -8.69 12.06
CA LYS A 291 9.45 -8.77 12.95
C LYS A 291 10.40 -7.60 12.73
N ASN A 292 10.70 -7.31 11.48
CA ASN A 292 11.56 -6.21 11.08
C ASN A 292 10.98 -4.84 11.52
N ALA A 293 9.68 -4.65 11.40
CA ALA A 293 9.03 -3.43 11.83
C ALA A 293 9.11 -3.24 13.36
N LYS A 294 8.92 -4.30 14.13
CA LYS A 294 9.06 -4.26 15.59
C LYS A 294 10.48 -3.94 16.03
N VAL A 295 11.48 -4.53 15.39
CA VAL A 295 12.89 -4.25 15.69
C VAL A 295 13.24 -2.82 15.32
N LEU A 296 12.83 -2.33 14.13
CA LEU A 296 13.05 -0.94 13.73
C LEU A 296 12.45 0.04 14.74
N ALA A 297 11.19 -0.18 15.13
CA ALA A 297 10.50 0.67 16.12
C ALA A 297 11.21 0.65 17.49
N SER A 298 11.56 -0.53 18.00
CA SER A 298 12.25 -0.65 19.30
C SER A 298 13.64 -0.02 19.27
N THR A 299 14.38 -0.14 18.18
CA THR A 299 15.71 0.49 18.03
C THR A 299 15.57 2.02 18.08
N LEU A 300 14.61 2.59 17.35
CA LEU A 300 14.37 4.03 17.35
C LEU A 300 13.93 4.56 18.72
N ILE A 301 13.02 3.83 19.41
CA ILE A 301 12.60 4.18 20.79
C ILE A 301 13.80 4.16 21.75
N ASN A 302 14.64 3.13 21.68
CA ASN A 302 15.84 3.03 22.53
C ASN A 302 16.85 4.15 22.28
N ARG A 303 16.80 4.77 21.10
CA ARG A 303 17.60 5.96 20.72
C ARG A 303 16.90 7.28 21.06
N GLY A 304 15.75 7.26 21.73
CA GLY A 304 15.02 8.45 22.15
C GLY A 304 14.17 9.12 21.05
N ILE A 305 13.80 8.40 20.02
CA ILE A 305 12.88 8.86 18.99
C ILE A 305 11.51 8.22 19.23
N ASP A 306 10.50 9.05 19.44
CA ASP A 306 9.15 8.57 19.71
C ASP A 306 8.49 7.94 18.48
N ILE A 307 7.70 6.91 18.72
CA ILE A 307 6.91 6.22 17.70
C ILE A 307 5.43 6.39 18.03
N VAL A 308 4.66 6.83 17.05
CA VAL A 308 3.20 6.98 17.19
C VAL A 308 2.58 5.66 17.67
N SER A 309 1.70 5.73 18.66
CA SER A 309 1.11 4.59 19.39
C SER A 309 2.13 3.68 20.13
N GLY A 310 3.37 4.11 20.32
CA GLY A 310 4.38 3.37 21.07
C GLY A 310 4.90 2.10 20.38
N GLY A 311 4.62 1.90 19.06
CA GLY A 311 5.08 0.72 18.33
C GLY A 311 4.25 0.38 17.10
N THR A 312 4.33 -0.88 16.65
CA THR A 312 3.61 -1.33 15.45
C THR A 312 3.22 -2.80 15.49
N ASP A 313 2.07 -3.12 14.88
CA ASP A 313 1.58 -4.48 14.67
C ASP A 313 1.67 -4.90 13.19
N ASN A 314 2.07 -3.99 12.30
CA ASN A 314 2.15 -4.22 10.85
C ASN A 314 3.52 -3.82 10.28
N HIS A 315 3.58 -3.38 9.03
CA HIS A 315 4.83 -3.00 8.33
C HIS A 315 5.18 -1.52 8.46
N ILE A 316 4.32 -0.70 9.07
CA ILE A 316 4.48 0.76 9.16
C ILE A 316 5.08 1.13 10.51
N VAL A 317 6.09 1.99 10.49
CA VAL A 317 6.62 2.68 11.68
C VAL A 317 6.49 4.18 11.40
N LEU A 318 5.71 4.87 12.23
CA LEU A 318 5.51 6.31 12.12
C LEU A 318 6.27 7.01 13.27
N LEU A 319 7.37 7.65 12.92
CA LEU A 319 8.18 8.40 13.87
C LEU A 319 7.47 9.71 14.22
N ASP A 320 7.42 10.03 15.51
CA ASP A 320 7.01 11.34 16.03
C ASP A 320 8.28 12.14 16.38
N LEU A 321 8.56 13.14 15.58
CA LEU A 321 9.82 13.90 15.69
C LEU A 321 9.73 15.11 16.62
N ARG A 322 8.56 15.33 17.26
CA ARG A 322 8.34 16.46 18.15
C ARG A 322 9.26 16.41 19.38
N SER A 323 9.53 15.21 19.90
CA SER A 323 10.42 15.01 21.05
C SER A 323 11.88 15.42 20.78
N ILE A 324 12.32 15.39 19.53
CA ILE A 324 13.66 15.81 19.12
C ILE A 324 13.68 17.19 18.45
N ASN A 325 12.56 17.95 18.53
CA ASN A 325 12.40 19.28 17.94
C ASN A 325 12.72 19.34 16.43
N MET A 326 12.29 18.33 15.67
CA MET A 326 12.55 18.24 14.24
C MET A 326 11.24 18.14 13.45
N THR A 327 11.19 18.78 12.27
CA THR A 327 10.04 18.62 11.36
C THR A 327 10.22 17.42 10.42
N GLY A 328 9.11 16.86 9.96
CA GLY A 328 9.14 15.78 8.96
C GLY A 328 9.86 16.18 7.67
N LYS A 329 9.72 17.44 7.25
CA LYS A 329 10.42 17.97 6.05
C LYS A 329 11.94 17.96 6.20
N ILE A 330 12.46 18.31 7.38
CA ILE A 330 13.90 18.26 7.66
C ILE A 330 14.37 16.80 7.73
N ALA A 331 13.64 15.96 8.45
CA ALA A 331 14.00 14.55 8.58
C ALA A 331 14.04 13.81 7.21
N ASP A 332 13.06 14.07 6.36
CA ASP A 332 12.98 13.52 4.98
C ASP A 332 14.22 13.90 4.16
N LEU A 333 14.66 15.17 4.25
CA LEU A 333 15.88 15.65 3.61
C LEU A 333 17.12 14.93 4.17
N LEU A 334 17.27 14.90 5.49
CA LEU A 334 18.44 14.33 6.17
C LEU A 334 18.64 12.84 5.87
N VAL A 335 17.57 12.04 5.85
CA VAL A 335 17.67 10.62 5.51
C VAL A 335 17.95 10.42 4.01
N SER A 336 17.42 11.29 3.15
CA SER A 336 17.68 11.26 1.70
C SER A 336 19.16 11.52 1.37
N GLU A 337 19.85 12.41 2.10
CA GLU A 337 21.27 12.70 1.94
C GLU A 337 22.17 11.48 2.18
N VAL A 338 21.70 10.50 2.95
CA VAL A 338 22.40 9.25 3.22
C VAL A 338 21.84 8.04 2.48
N ASN A 339 21.13 8.26 1.38
CA ASN A 339 20.56 7.23 0.52
C ASN A 339 19.46 6.38 1.22
N ILE A 340 18.66 6.99 2.08
CA ILE A 340 17.45 6.38 2.63
C ILE A 340 16.23 7.08 2.03
N THR A 341 15.32 6.33 1.41
CA THR A 341 14.08 6.84 0.84
C THR A 341 12.93 6.62 1.82
N ALA A 342 12.36 7.70 2.34
CA ALA A 342 11.22 7.70 3.24
C ALA A 342 10.23 8.79 2.83
N ASN A 343 9.22 9.07 3.61
CA ASN A 343 8.38 10.26 3.38
C ASN A 343 7.99 10.95 4.67
N LYS A 344 8.03 12.29 4.67
CA LYS A 344 7.40 13.07 5.71
C LYS A 344 5.91 12.73 5.82
N ASN A 345 5.37 12.72 7.02
CA ASN A 345 3.98 12.38 7.29
C ASN A 345 3.46 13.18 8.48
N THR A 346 2.19 13.56 8.46
CA THR A 346 1.54 14.10 9.65
C THR A 346 1.50 13.05 10.75
N VAL A 347 1.63 13.48 11.99
CA VAL A 347 1.31 12.66 13.16
C VAL A 347 -0.06 13.07 13.69
N PRO A 348 -0.77 12.22 14.43
CA PRO A 348 -2.02 12.63 15.05
C PRO A 348 -1.85 13.91 15.89
N PHE A 349 -2.81 14.84 15.71
CA PHE A 349 -2.78 16.16 16.38
C PHE A 349 -1.52 16.97 16.05
N ASP A 350 -1.05 16.87 14.81
CA ASP A 350 0.15 17.56 14.33
C ASP A 350 -0.04 19.09 14.38
N PRO A 351 0.85 19.86 15.05
CA PRO A 351 0.77 21.30 15.05
C PRO A 351 1.24 21.95 13.75
N GLU A 352 1.96 21.17 12.91
CA GLU A 352 2.54 21.65 11.67
C GLU A 352 1.58 21.52 10.49
N SER A 353 1.80 22.31 9.45
CA SER A 353 1.05 22.20 8.20
C SER A 353 1.35 20.87 7.47
N PRO A 354 0.45 20.38 6.60
CA PRO A 354 0.69 19.17 5.81
C PRO A 354 1.92 19.23 4.89
N PHE A 355 2.46 20.41 4.61
CA PHE A 355 3.66 20.59 3.80
C PHE A 355 4.96 20.47 4.61
N VAL A 356 4.89 20.64 5.93
CA VAL A 356 6.01 20.59 6.87
C VAL A 356 6.00 19.27 7.63
N THR A 357 4.90 18.97 8.34
CA THR A 357 4.65 17.79 9.19
C THR A 357 5.62 17.63 10.36
N SER A 358 5.24 16.85 11.35
CA SER A 358 6.08 16.51 12.51
C SER A 358 6.51 15.03 12.54
N GLY A 359 6.25 14.28 11.49
CA GLY A 359 6.57 12.85 11.44
C GLY A 359 7.32 12.43 10.19
N LEU A 360 7.93 11.25 10.32
CA LEU A 360 8.53 10.50 9.21
C LEU A 360 7.93 9.11 9.18
N ARG A 361 7.30 8.72 8.06
CA ARG A 361 6.75 7.37 7.87
C ARG A 361 7.77 6.50 7.17
N VAL A 362 8.05 5.33 7.76
CA VAL A 362 8.88 4.29 7.17
C VAL A 362 8.14 2.96 7.18
N GLY A 363 8.50 2.07 6.27
CA GLY A 363 7.93 0.75 6.13
C GLY A 363 8.98 -0.31 5.85
N THR A 364 8.69 -1.55 6.20
CA THR A 364 9.68 -2.63 6.14
C THR A 364 9.50 -3.61 4.98
N ALA A 365 8.43 -3.46 4.19
CA ALA A 365 8.07 -4.44 3.16
C ALA A 365 9.13 -4.57 2.05
N ALA A 366 9.61 -3.46 1.49
CA ALA A 366 10.55 -3.44 0.37
C ALA A 366 11.91 -4.07 0.76
N LEU A 367 12.51 -3.64 1.87
CA LEU A 367 13.78 -4.19 2.31
C LEU A 367 13.67 -5.65 2.78
N THR A 368 12.52 -6.06 3.34
CA THR A 368 12.28 -7.48 3.63
C THR A 368 12.25 -8.32 2.35
N THR A 369 11.64 -7.82 1.26
CA THR A 369 11.70 -8.46 -0.06
C THR A 369 13.14 -8.57 -0.56
N ARG A 370 13.98 -7.59 -0.26
CA ARG A 370 15.41 -7.57 -0.58
C ARG A 370 16.24 -8.57 0.23
N GLY A 371 15.68 -9.12 1.34
CA GLY A 371 16.32 -10.13 2.18
C GLY A 371 16.79 -9.63 3.53
N PHE A 372 16.45 -8.41 3.91
CA PHE A 372 16.79 -7.85 5.23
C PHE A 372 16.11 -8.63 6.36
N ASN A 373 16.85 -8.93 7.39
CA ASN A 373 16.39 -9.57 8.63
C ASN A 373 16.42 -8.58 9.81
N GLU A 374 16.10 -9.07 11.01
CA GLU A 374 16.04 -8.26 12.23
C GLU A 374 17.37 -7.51 12.52
N ASN A 375 18.51 -8.16 12.35
CA ASN A 375 19.82 -7.54 12.59
C ASN A 375 20.08 -6.39 11.60
N ALA A 376 19.71 -6.58 10.34
CA ALA A 376 19.83 -5.52 9.33
C ALA A 376 18.89 -4.35 9.64
N PHE A 377 17.66 -4.61 10.11
CA PHE A 377 16.72 -3.54 10.49
C PHE A 377 17.11 -2.84 11.79
N ALA A 378 17.76 -3.51 12.74
CA ALA A 378 18.38 -2.84 13.88
C ALA A 378 19.44 -1.83 13.39
N GLU A 379 20.31 -2.24 12.44
CA GLU A 379 21.32 -1.35 11.85
C GLU A 379 20.69 -0.19 11.08
N VAL A 380 19.59 -0.41 10.33
CA VAL A 380 18.81 0.65 9.69
C VAL A 380 18.27 1.66 10.72
N GLY A 381 17.73 1.18 11.83
CA GLY A 381 17.26 2.02 12.94
C GLY A 381 18.36 2.87 13.55
N GLU A 382 19.56 2.29 13.78
CA GLU A 382 20.73 3.03 14.25
C GLU A 382 21.17 4.11 13.27
N ILE A 383 21.21 3.82 11.96
CA ILE A 383 21.58 4.80 10.93
C ILE A 383 20.60 5.98 10.91
N ILE A 384 19.29 5.69 10.95
CA ILE A 384 18.26 6.73 10.99
C ILE A 384 18.45 7.60 12.25
N ALA A 385 18.60 6.97 13.41
CA ALA A 385 18.77 7.69 14.66
C ALA A 385 20.06 8.55 14.67
N ASP A 386 21.19 7.98 14.23
CA ASP A 386 22.45 8.72 14.14
C ASP A 386 22.29 9.97 13.28
N ARG A 387 21.67 9.84 12.10
CA ARG A 387 21.48 10.97 11.17
C ARG A 387 20.52 12.04 11.70
N LEU A 388 19.40 11.63 12.31
CA LEU A 388 18.41 12.57 12.83
C LEU A 388 18.89 13.29 14.12
N LEU A 389 19.61 12.61 14.99
CA LEU A 389 20.11 13.20 16.24
C LEU A 389 21.37 14.05 16.04
N ASN A 390 22.04 13.92 14.88
CA ASN A 390 23.25 14.70 14.55
C ASN A 390 23.11 15.39 13.18
N PRO A 391 22.13 16.29 13.01
CA PRO A 391 21.74 16.82 11.69
C PRO A 391 22.84 17.65 11.01
N ASN A 392 23.78 18.22 11.76
CA ASN A 392 24.82 19.11 11.26
C ASN A 392 26.22 18.47 11.28
N ASP A 393 26.34 17.18 11.58
CA ASP A 393 27.62 16.49 11.67
C ASP A 393 27.93 15.78 10.34
N SER A 394 28.86 16.35 9.57
CA SER A 394 29.28 15.81 8.26
C SER A 394 30.02 14.48 8.35
N LEU A 395 30.68 14.19 9.51
CA LEU A 395 31.34 12.89 9.74
C LEU A 395 30.30 11.80 9.93
N ILE A 396 29.29 12.06 10.77
CA ILE A 396 28.15 11.14 10.96
C ILE A 396 27.41 10.93 9.64
N GLU A 397 27.16 11.98 8.86
CA GLU A 397 26.54 11.84 7.53
C GLU A 397 27.32 10.89 6.63
N SER A 398 28.66 11.08 6.50
CA SER A 398 29.51 10.21 5.68
C SER A 398 29.47 8.76 6.19
N GLN A 399 29.58 8.53 7.50
CA GLN A 399 29.53 7.19 8.09
C GLN A 399 28.16 6.52 7.86
N CYS A 400 27.05 7.26 7.99
CA CYS A 400 25.71 6.76 7.69
C CYS A 400 25.61 6.33 6.23
N LYS A 401 26.08 7.14 5.31
CA LYS A 401 26.07 6.83 3.86
C LYS A 401 26.90 5.57 3.54
N GLU A 402 28.07 5.44 4.13
CA GLU A 402 28.92 4.24 3.97
C GLU A 402 28.22 2.98 4.49
N ARG A 403 27.57 3.07 5.66
CA ARG A 403 26.81 1.95 6.24
C ARG A 403 25.61 1.57 5.36
N VAL A 404 24.88 2.53 4.81
CA VAL A 404 23.79 2.28 3.85
C VAL A 404 24.31 1.52 2.64
N LEU A 405 25.42 1.96 2.04
CA LEU A 405 26.01 1.27 0.89
C LEU A 405 26.49 -0.14 1.24
N ALA A 406 27.08 -0.33 2.43
CA ALA A 406 27.48 -1.65 2.93
C ALA A 406 26.27 -2.59 3.08
N LEU A 407 25.15 -2.10 3.62
CA LEU A 407 23.89 -2.84 3.68
C LEU A 407 23.38 -3.20 2.29
N CYS A 408 23.36 -2.25 1.37
CA CYS A 408 22.93 -2.47 -0.02
C CYS A 408 23.76 -3.56 -0.72
N ASN A 409 25.08 -3.55 -0.52
CA ASN A 409 25.98 -4.57 -1.08
C ASN A 409 25.81 -5.95 -0.44
N ARG A 410 25.49 -6.01 0.84
CA ARG A 410 25.20 -7.27 1.56
C ARG A 410 23.90 -7.92 1.10
N PHE A 411 22.95 -7.11 0.66
CA PHE A 411 21.64 -7.55 0.19
C PHE A 411 21.35 -7.00 -1.22
N PRO A 412 22.01 -7.52 -2.28
CA PRO A 412 21.79 -7.06 -3.65
C PRO A 412 20.36 -7.37 -4.12
N LEU A 413 19.75 -6.47 -4.86
CA LEU A 413 18.36 -6.60 -5.31
C LEU A 413 18.24 -7.36 -6.63
N TYR A 414 19.01 -6.94 -7.64
CA TYR A 414 18.87 -7.42 -9.02
C TYR A 414 20.09 -8.19 -9.53
N GLU A 415 21.20 -8.24 -8.78
CA GLU A 415 22.47 -8.81 -9.24
C GLU A 415 22.31 -10.26 -9.72
N GLY A 416 22.73 -10.53 -10.95
CA GLY A 416 22.64 -11.85 -11.60
C GLY A 416 21.22 -12.33 -11.95
N LYS A 417 20.15 -11.70 -11.44
CA LYS A 417 18.76 -12.14 -11.62
C LYS A 417 18.14 -11.56 -12.90
N LEU A 418 18.36 -10.28 -13.20
CA LEU A 418 17.83 -9.66 -14.39
C LEU A 418 18.54 -10.12 -15.67
N GLU A 419 19.84 -10.42 -15.59
CA GLU A 419 20.61 -10.89 -16.73
C GLU A 419 20.34 -12.36 -17.08
N ALA A 420 20.08 -13.20 -16.08
CA ALA A 420 19.72 -14.61 -16.28
C ALA A 420 18.32 -14.80 -16.89
N SER A 421 17.40 -13.87 -16.69
CA SER A 421 16.05 -13.92 -17.24
C SER A 421 15.96 -13.46 -18.70
N ILE A 422 17.08 -13.04 -19.31
CA ILE A 422 17.18 -12.52 -20.66
C ILE A 422 17.73 -13.60 -21.65
N LYS A 423 18.20 -14.73 -21.12
CA LYS A 423 18.61 -15.88 -21.92
C LYS A 423 17.42 -16.83 -22.12
#